data_fbedeeae7c1146d856d432e88fe28c66
#
_entry.id   fbedeeae7c1146d856d432e88fe28c66
#
_cell.length_a   1.000
_cell.length_b   1.000
_cell.length_c   1.000
_cell.angle_alpha   90.00
_cell.angle_beta   90.00
_cell.angle_gamma   90.00
#
_symmetry.space_group_name_H-M   'P 1'
#
loop_
_entity.id
_entity.type
_entity.pdbx_description
1 polymer ?
#
loop_
_entity_poly.entity_id
_entity_poly.type
_entity_poly.pdbx_seq_one_letter_code
_entity_poly.pdbx_strand_id
1 'polypeptide(L)'
;MQIVRTLAHLRQVLDDLNSKGASLGFVPTMGALHAGHLALVEEARAQTGVVICSIFVNPLQFNRAEDLARYPRHEEEDLALLKPAGVDLVFMPEVGDLLGGGWEPPMYDLGGLDTVLEGAWRPGHFQGVAQVVGRLLDLIPCTDLYMGLKDYQQCLVVQRLLDLRPGQQPVLHRRPTVRDAMGLALSSRNLLLSAEDLERARGIARTWRWMKEALAPSLSGAASPMGAASPMGAASPMRVVPLSPSALIEG
;
A
#
# COMPACT_ATOMS: atom_id res chain seq x y z
N MET A 1 -10.58 -17.31 -12.26
CA MET A 1 -9.48 -16.33 -12.29
C MET A 1 -8.95 -16.21 -13.71
N GLN A 2 -9.06 -15.04 -14.30
CA GLN A 2 -8.47 -14.70 -15.61
C GLN A 2 -7.11 -14.02 -15.40
N ILE A 3 -6.17 -14.26 -16.33
CA ILE A 3 -4.87 -13.59 -16.34
C ILE A 3 -4.82 -12.68 -17.56
N VAL A 4 -4.59 -11.39 -17.32
CA VAL A 4 -4.59 -10.36 -18.36
C VAL A 4 -3.24 -9.63 -18.35
N ARG A 5 -2.61 -9.52 -19.53
CA ARG A 5 -1.26 -8.92 -19.63
C ARG A 5 -1.22 -7.64 -20.45
N THR A 6 -2.20 -7.42 -21.32
CA THR A 6 -2.22 -6.25 -22.21
C THR A 6 -3.37 -5.29 -21.87
N LEU A 7 -3.20 -4.01 -22.17
CA LEU A 7 -4.25 -3.01 -21.96
C LEU A 7 -5.50 -3.27 -22.81
N ALA A 8 -5.33 -3.78 -24.02
CA ALA A 8 -6.47 -4.09 -24.90
C ALA A 8 -7.35 -5.21 -24.30
N HIS A 9 -6.73 -6.28 -23.80
CA HIS A 9 -7.44 -7.39 -23.17
C HIS A 9 -8.05 -6.95 -21.82
N LEU A 10 -7.35 -6.10 -21.04
CA LEU A 10 -7.90 -5.54 -19.79
C LEU A 10 -9.21 -4.79 -20.05
N ARG A 11 -9.24 -3.90 -21.05
CA ARG A 11 -10.44 -3.13 -21.41
C ARG A 11 -11.61 -4.06 -21.76
N GLN A 12 -11.37 -5.05 -22.62
CA GLN A 12 -12.42 -6.01 -23.01
C GLN A 12 -13.02 -6.74 -21.80
N VAL A 13 -12.18 -7.23 -20.87
CA VAL A 13 -12.66 -7.95 -19.68
C VAL A 13 -13.39 -7.00 -18.72
N LEU A 14 -12.92 -5.77 -18.56
CA LEU A 14 -13.59 -4.78 -17.69
C LEU A 14 -14.94 -4.35 -18.27
N ASP A 15 -15.09 -4.19 -19.58
CA ASP A 15 -16.37 -3.89 -20.22
C ASP A 15 -17.39 -5.00 -19.95
N ASP A 16 -16.98 -6.27 -20.04
CA ASP A 16 -17.81 -7.42 -19.69
C ASP A 16 -18.24 -7.44 -18.21
N LEU A 17 -17.34 -7.06 -17.31
CA LEU A 17 -17.61 -6.99 -15.87
C LEU A 17 -18.53 -5.82 -15.50
N ASN A 18 -18.28 -4.63 -16.06
CA ASN A 18 -19.08 -3.44 -15.83
C ASN A 18 -20.53 -3.60 -16.31
N SER A 19 -20.77 -4.37 -17.37
CA SER A 19 -22.13 -4.65 -17.85
C SER A 19 -23.00 -5.37 -16.82
N LYS A 20 -22.39 -6.00 -15.82
CA LYS A 20 -23.06 -6.75 -14.73
C LYS A 20 -23.33 -5.91 -13.49
N GLY A 21 -22.86 -4.65 -13.44
CA GLY A 21 -23.07 -3.73 -12.31
C GLY A 21 -22.44 -4.18 -10.99
N ALA A 22 -21.42 -5.03 -11.02
CA ALA A 22 -20.76 -5.53 -9.83
C ALA A 22 -19.80 -4.48 -9.25
N SER A 23 -19.71 -4.38 -7.91
CA SER A 23 -18.68 -3.61 -7.24
C SER A 23 -17.31 -4.25 -7.47
N LEU A 24 -16.29 -3.42 -7.70
CA LEU A 24 -14.93 -3.80 -8.07
C LEU A 24 -13.95 -3.49 -6.93
N GLY A 25 -13.41 -4.54 -6.28
CA GLY A 25 -12.31 -4.44 -5.32
C GLY A 25 -10.97 -4.58 -6.01
N PHE A 26 -10.06 -3.63 -5.79
CA PHE A 26 -8.73 -3.63 -6.38
C PHE A 26 -7.64 -3.76 -5.33
N VAL A 27 -6.71 -4.69 -5.55
CA VAL A 27 -5.54 -4.96 -4.69
C VAL A 27 -4.27 -4.77 -5.55
N PRO A 28 -3.64 -3.58 -5.55
CA PRO A 28 -2.39 -3.36 -6.26
C PRO A 28 -1.22 -4.02 -5.52
N THR A 29 -0.41 -4.83 -6.23
CA THR A 29 0.78 -5.49 -5.69
C THR A 29 1.96 -5.43 -6.66
N MET A 30 3.14 -5.74 -6.16
CA MET A 30 4.34 -5.93 -6.97
C MET A 30 4.74 -7.40 -7.12
N GLY A 31 3.88 -8.34 -6.73
CA GLY A 31 4.20 -9.77 -6.70
C GLY A 31 5.01 -10.19 -5.48
N ALA A 32 5.58 -11.41 -5.53
CA ALA A 32 6.17 -12.11 -4.39
C ALA A 32 5.23 -12.10 -3.18
N LEU A 33 4.03 -12.63 -3.42
CA LEU A 33 2.89 -12.51 -2.51
C LEU A 33 3.11 -13.31 -1.23
N HIS A 34 2.49 -12.84 -0.17
CA HIS A 34 2.52 -13.47 1.15
C HIS A 34 1.17 -13.25 1.87
N ALA A 35 0.99 -13.85 3.04
CA ALA A 35 -0.26 -13.77 3.80
C ALA A 35 -0.78 -12.33 4.02
N GLY A 36 0.10 -11.32 4.05
CA GLY A 36 -0.30 -9.92 4.12
C GLY A 36 -1.09 -9.46 2.88
N HIS A 37 -0.69 -9.90 1.68
CA HIS A 37 -1.42 -9.60 0.44
C HIS A 37 -2.72 -10.41 0.36
N LEU A 38 -2.69 -11.68 0.78
CA LEU A 38 -3.89 -12.52 0.78
C LEU A 38 -4.96 -11.97 1.73
N ALA A 39 -4.59 -11.38 2.87
CA ALA A 39 -5.53 -10.73 3.76
C ALA A 39 -6.25 -9.52 3.12
N LEU A 40 -5.59 -8.80 2.19
CA LEU A 40 -6.24 -7.75 1.39
C LEU A 40 -7.23 -8.35 0.39
N VAL A 41 -6.87 -9.43 -0.27
CA VAL A 41 -7.72 -10.15 -1.22
C VAL A 41 -8.96 -10.72 -0.51
N GLU A 42 -8.79 -11.32 0.66
CA GLU A 42 -9.90 -11.86 1.48
C GLU A 42 -10.89 -10.76 1.87
N GLU A 43 -10.39 -9.59 2.29
CA GLU A 43 -11.25 -8.45 2.61
C GLU A 43 -11.98 -7.93 1.38
N ALA A 44 -11.28 -7.77 0.26
CA ALA A 44 -11.88 -7.38 -1.00
C ALA A 44 -12.98 -8.37 -1.41
N ARG A 45 -12.72 -9.69 -1.33
CA ARG A 45 -13.69 -10.74 -1.65
C ARG A 45 -14.94 -10.70 -0.76
N ALA A 46 -14.78 -10.32 0.51
CA ALA A 46 -15.89 -10.21 1.45
C ALA A 46 -16.77 -8.98 1.21
N GLN A 47 -16.24 -7.92 0.58
CA GLN A 47 -16.92 -6.63 0.44
C GLN A 47 -17.33 -6.29 -0.99
N THR A 48 -16.75 -6.94 -2.00
CA THR A 48 -17.01 -6.61 -3.41
C THR A 48 -17.41 -7.83 -4.24
N GLY A 49 -18.15 -7.58 -5.33
CA GLY A 49 -18.63 -8.62 -6.24
C GLY A 49 -17.51 -9.22 -7.10
N VAL A 50 -16.53 -8.42 -7.47
CA VAL A 50 -15.37 -8.82 -8.29
C VAL A 50 -14.09 -8.35 -7.64
N VAL A 51 -13.07 -9.21 -7.58
CA VAL A 51 -11.74 -8.89 -7.04
C VAL A 51 -10.70 -8.90 -8.15
N ILE A 52 -10.03 -7.77 -8.31
CA ILE A 52 -8.91 -7.59 -9.23
C ILE A 52 -7.62 -7.43 -8.43
N CYS A 53 -6.61 -8.19 -8.76
CA CYS A 53 -5.25 -8.03 -8.22
C CYS A 53 -4.31 -7.64 -9.37
N SER A 54 -3.47 -6.60 -9.20
CA SER A 54 -2.37 -6.39 -10.13
C SER A 54 -1.06 -6.94 -9.58
N ILE A 55 -0.22 -7.45 -10.47
CA ILE A 55 1.17 -7.80 -10.20
C ILE A 55 2.04 -7.01 -11.16
N PHE A 56 2.63 -5.91 -10.66
CA PHE A 56 3.48 -5.03 -11.46
C PHE A 56 4.63 -4.47 -10.63
N VAL A 57 5.86 -4.88 -10.96
CA VAL A 57 7.06 -4.34 -10.32
C VAL A 57 7.33 -2.96 -10.91
N ASN A 58 6.93 -1.91 -10.17
CA ASN A 58 6.96 -0.52 -10.61
C ASN A 58 8.39 0.04 -10.63
N PRO A 59 9.01 0.27 -11.80
CA PRO A 59 10.38 0.78 -11.84
C PRO A 59 10.51 2.22 -11.33
N LEU A 60 9.45 3.03 -11.41
CA LEU A 60 9.49 4.45 -11.04
C LEU A 60 9.65 4.69 -9.54
N GLN A 61 9.35 3.69 -8.70
CA GLN A 61 9.50 3.82 -7.25
C GLN A 61 10.85 3.34 -6.69
N PHE A 62 11.73 2.81 -7.54
CA PHE A 62 13.04 2.31 -7.12
C PHE A 62 14.11 3.38 -7.31
N ASN A 63 14.80 3.74 -6.22
CA ASN A 63 15.91 4.71 -6.26
C ASN A 63 17.23 4.07 -6.66
N ARG A 64 17.34 2.73 -6.60
CA ARG A 64 18.54 1.97 -6.91
C ARG A 64 18.21 0.86 -7.89
N ALA A 65 18.99 0.78 -8.97
CA ALA A 65 18.82 -0.27 -9.99
C ALA A 65 19.02 -1.68 -9.40
N GLU A 66 19.91 -1.82 -8.41
CA GLU A 66 20.19 -3.09 -7.75
C GLU A 66 18.98 -3.59 -6.94
N ASP A 67 18.22 -2.70 -6.28
CA ASP A 67 16.99 -3.07 -5.55
C ASP A 67 15.90 -3.55 -6.53
N LEU A 68 15.73 -2.84 -7.64
CA LEU A 68 14.83 -3.26 -8.72
C LEU A 68 15.21 -4.62 -9.33
N ALA A 69 16.51 -4.82 -9.59
CA ALA A 69 17.02 -6.06 -10.17
C ALA A 69 16.85 -7.27 -9.22
N ARG A 70 17.01 -7.05 -7.92
CA ARG A 70 16.88 -8.08 -6.88
C ARG A 70 15.46 -8.28 -6.39
N TYR A 71 14.51 -7.45 -6.82
CA TYR A 71 13.13 -7.59 -6.35
C TYR A 71 12.57 -8.96 -6.76
N PRO A 72 12.02 -9.75 -5.81
CA PRO A 72 11.58 -11.12 -6.09
C PRO A 72 10.43 -11.14 -7.12
N ARG A 73 10.49 -12.09 -8.05
CA ARG A 73 9.46 -12.34 -9.07
C ARG A 73 9.14 -13.82 -9.08
N HIS A 74 7.98 -14.19 -8.56
CA HIS A 74 7.52 -15.56 -8.38
C HIS A 74 6.12 -15.75 -8.98
N GLU A 75 6.02 -15.53 -10.30
CA GLU A 75 4.74 -15.46 -11.00
C GLU A 75 3.86 -16.69 -10.77
N GLU A 76 4.41 -17.90 -10.96
CA GLU A 76 3.65 -19.14 -10.81
C GLU A 76 3.15 -19.33 -9.38
N GLU A 77 4.00 -19.03 -8.39
CA GLU A 77 3.66 -19.10 -6.97
C GLU A 77 2.59 -18.07 -6.61
N ASP A 78 2.72 -16.85 -7.11
CA ASP A 78 1.74 -15.78 -6.90
C ASP A 78 0.37 -16.16 -7.45
N LEU A 79 0.31 -16.68 -8.67
CA LEU A 79 -0.94 -17.14 -9.29
C LEU A 79 -1.55 -18.34 -8.56
N ALA A 80 -0.71 -19.25 -8.04
CA ALA A 80 -1.15 -20.39 -7.24
C ALA A 80 -1.77 -19.94 -5.90
N LEU A 81 -1.29 -18.84 -5.31
CA LEU A 81 -1.85 -18.23 -4.10
C LEU A 81 -3.17 -17.48 -4.36
N LEU A 82 -3.25 -16.72 -5.46
CA LEU A 82 -4.41 -15.87 -5.77
C LEU A 82 -5.65 -16.68 -6.19
N LYS A 83 -5.45 -17.81 -6.85
CA LYS A 83 -6.55 -18.63 -7.37
C LYS A 83 -7.48 -19.15 -6.26
N PRO A 84 -6.99 -19.83 -5.20
CA PRO A 84 -7.83 -20.27 -4.08
C PRO A 84 -8.34 -19.10 -3.22
N ALA A 85 -7.66 -17.95 -3.21
CA ALA A 85 -8.10 -16.75 -2.49
C ALA A 85 -9.32 -16.06 -3.14
N GLY A 86 -9.74 -16.52 -4.33
CA GLY A 86 -10.97 -16.05 -4.97
C GLY A 86 -10.78 -14.78 -5.81
N VAL A 87 -9.58 -14.50 -6.30
CA VAL A 87 -9.34 -13.42 -7.26
C VAL A 87 -9.98 -13.77 -8.61
N ASP A 88 -10.74 -12.84 -9.17
CA ASP A 88 -11.42 -13.01 -10.46
C ASP A 88 -10.51 -12.68 -11.63
N LEU A 89 -9.73 -11.59 -11.50
CA LEU A 89 -8.82 -11.09 -12.52
C LEU A 89 -7.45 -10.76 -11.92
N VAL A 90 -6.39 -11.25 -12.56
CA VAL A 90 -5.00 -10.83 -12.28
C VAL A 90 -4.50 -10.03 -13.47
N PHE A 91 -4.14 -8.77 -13.23
CA PHE A 91 -3.55 -7.89 -14.23
C PHE A 91 -2.03 -7.85 -14.07
N MET A 92 -1.30 -8.34 -15.07
CA MET A 92 0.16 -8.49 -15.06
C MET A 92 0.77 -7.89 -16.33
N PRO A 93 0.76 -6.55 -16.47
CA PRO A 93 1.30 -5.90 -17.66
C PRO A 93 2.83 -5.88 -17.65
N GLU A 94 3.41 -5.86 -18.86
CA GLU A 94 4.80 -5.47 -19.03
C GLU A 94 4.97 -3.95 -18.82
N VAL A 95 6.21 -3.52 -18.51
CA VAL A 95 6.53 -2.09 -18.31
C VAL A 95 6.16 -1.27 -19.54
N GLY A 96 6.47 -1.79 -20.75
CA GLY A 96 6.15 -1.13 -22.00
C GLY A 96 4.65 -0.99 -22.28
N ASP A 97 3.84 -1.95 -21.79
CA ASP A 97 2.38 -1.88 -21.94
C ASP A 97 1.76 -0.86 -20.98
N LEU A 98 2.18 -0.88 -19.71
CA LEU A 98 1.57 0.01 -18.69
C LEU A 98 2.08 1.45 -18.77
N LEU A 99 3.38 1.63 -18.97
CA LEU A 99 4.07 2.93 -18.90
C LEU A 99 4.53 3.43 -20.30
N GLY A 100 4.28 2.69 -21.36
CA GLY A 100 4.63 3.04 -22.73
C GLY A 100 3.51 3.77 -23.47
N GLY A 101 3.59 3.73 -24.81
CA GLY A 101 2.53 4.27 -25.68
C GLY A 101 2.35 5.79 -25.61
N GLY A 102 3.40 6.53 -25.25
CA GLY A 102 3.32 7.99 -25.08
C GLY A 102 2.71 8.45 -23.75
N TRP A 103 2.53 7.54 -22.79
CA TRP A 103 2.11 7.95 -21.45
C TRP A 103 3.24 8.71 -20.75
N GLU A 104 2.95 9.94 -20.35
CA GLU A 104 3.86 10.77 -19.55
C GLU A 104 3.42 10.74 -18.09
N PRO A 105 4.33 10.36 -17.15
CA PRO A 105 3.98 10.31 -15.73
C PRO A 105 3.69 11.72 -15.20
N PRO A 106 2.48 11.98 -14.70
CA PRO A 106 2.14 13.28 -14.14
C PRO A 106 2.90 13.52 -12.83
N MET A 107 3.16 14.80 -12.52
CA MET A 107 3.66 15.20 -11.20
C MET A 107 2.49 15.57 -10.30
N TYR A 108 2.46 15.00 -9.11
CA TYR A 108 1.41 15.26 -8.11
C TYR A 108 1.92 16.14 -6.98
N ASP A 109 1.10 17.09 -6.53
CA ASP A 109 1.31 17.81 -5.27
C ASP A 109 0.91 16.90 -4.10
N LEU A 110 1.90 16.20 -3.55
CA LEU A 110 1.70 15.27 -2.43
C LEU A 110 1.67 15.96 -1.05
N GLY A 111 1.66 17.31 -1.01
CA GLY A 111 1.54 18.08 0.24
C GLY A 111 2.70 17.86 1.20
N GLY A 112 3.92 17.59 0.68
CA GLY A 112 5.12 17.33 1.47
C GLY A 112 5.26 15.89 1.98
N LEU A 113 4.31 14.98 1.67
CA LEU A 113 4.41 13.57 2.08
C LEU A 113 5.61 12.86 1.44
N ASP A 114 6.13 13.37 0.34
CA ASP A 114 7.28 12.81 -0.39
C ASP A 114 8.64 13.40 0.06
N THR A 115 8.64 14.31 1.04
CA THR A 115 9.85 14.99 1.53
C THR A 115 10.20 14.68 3.00
N VAL A 116 9.34 13.94 3.70
CA VAL A 116 9.51 13.59 5.11
C VAL A 116 9.60 12.06 5.29
N LEU A 117 10.10 11.61 6.44
CA LEU A 117 10.22 10.19 6.81
C LEU A 117 10.90 9.37 5.68
N GLU A 118 10.24 8.31 5.17
CA GLU A 118 10.79 7.49 4.08
C GLU A 118 11.03 8.31 2.80
N GLY A 119 10.19 9.32 2.51
CA GLY A 119 10.35 10.20 1.37
C GLY A 119 11.65 10.99 1.37
N ALA A 120 12.11 11.45 2.54
CA ALA A 120 13.37 12.15 2.69
C ALA A 120 14.59 11.27 2.33
N TRP A 121 14.51 9.95 2.58
CA TRP A 121 15.56 8.98 2.29
C TRP A 121 15.44 8.33 0.91
N ARG A 122 14.30 8.47 0.27
CA ARG A 122 13.99 7.89 -1.04
C ARG A 122 13.41 8.95 -1.99
N PRO A 123 14.20 9.93 -2.44
CA PRO A 123 13.72 10.98 -3.34
C PRO A 123 13.05 10.40 -4.59
N GLY A 124 11.85 10.90 -4.94
CA GLY A 124 11.07 10.43 -6.10
C GLY A 124 10.27 9.14 -5.88
N HIS A 125 10.51 8.38 -4.79
CA HIS A 125 9.81 7.13 -4.51
C HIS A 125 8.29 7.30 -4.50
N PHE A 126 7.78 8.23 -3.71
CA PHE A 126 6.34 8.43 -3.56
C PHE A 126 5.69 9.08 -4.80
N GLN A 127 6.44 9.86 -5.57
CA GLN A 127 5.98 10.28 -6.90
C GLN A 127 5.79 9.07 -7.81
N GLY A 128 6.78 8.17 -7.87
CA GLY A 128 6.66 6.93 -8.65
C GLY A 128 5.51 6.03 -8.19
N VAL A 129 5.23 5.96 -6.88
CA VAL A 129 4.04 5.26 -6.35
C VAL A 129 2.76 5.92 -6.83
N ALA A 130 2.61 7.24 -6.65
CA ALA A 130 1.41 7.97 -7.03
C ALA A 130 1.14 7.89 -8.54
N GLN A 131 2.19 7.99 -9.36
CA GLN A 131 2.11 7.89 -10.81
C GLN A 131 1.56 6.54 -11.27
N VAL A 132 2.11 5.44 -10.76
CA VAL A 132 1.68 4.11 -11.18
C VAL A 132 0.33 3.73 -10.59
N VAL A 133 0.06 4.04 -9.33
CA VAL A 133 -1.27 3.82 -8.75
C VAL A 133 -2.32 4.65 -9.49
N GLY A 134 -2.02 5.92 -9.81
CA GLY A 134 -2.89 6.77 -10.62
C GLY A 134 -3.17 6.16 -11.99
N ARG A 135 -2.12 5.66 -12.67
CA ARG A 135 -2.26 4.98 -13.97
C ARG A 135 -3.12 3.72 -13.89
N LEU A 136 -2.93 2.91 -12.84
CA LEU A 136 -3.77 1.72 -12.63
C LEU A 136 -5.23 2.09 -12.36
N LEU A 137 -5.50 3.16 -11.60
CA LEU A 137 -6.85 3.66 -11.35
C LEU A 137 -7.51 4.29 -12.59
N ASP A 138 -6.73 4.80 -13.55
CA ASP A 138 -7.25 5.24 -14.85
C ASP A 138 -7.73 4.06 -15.72
N LEU A 139 -7.12 2.90 -15.51
CA LEU A 139 -7.38 1.69 -16.28
C LEU A 139 -8.42 0.77 -15.62
N ILE A 140 -8.45 0.74 -14.29
CA ILE A 140 -9.30 -0.16 -13.49
C ILE A 140 -10.29 0.71 -12.70
N PRO A 141 -11.55 0.83 -13.14
CA PRO A 141 -12.57 1.66 -12.48
C PRO A 141 -13.12 0.96 -11.23
N CYS A 142 -12.26 0.78 -10.21
CA CYS A 142 -12.64 0.13 -8.97
C CYS A 142 -13.50 1.04 -8.07
N THR A 143 -14.40 0.41 -7.29
CA THR A 143 -15.18 1.08 -6.23
C THR A 143 -14.41 1.10 -4.91
N ASP A 144 -13.54 0.12 -4.71
CA ASP A 144 -12.83 -0.12 -3.46
C ASP A 144 -11.36 -0.46 -3.72
N LEU A 145 -10.44 0.21 -3.02
CA LEU A 145 -9.00 0.03 -3.14
C LEU A 145 -8.44 -0.47 -1.80
N TYR A 146 -7.70 -1.58 -1.82
CA TYR A 146 -7.22 -2.22 -0.59
C TYR A 146 -5.70 -2.12 -0.46
N MET A 147 -5.22 -1.60 0.68
CA MET A 147 -3.80 -1.43 0.98
C MET A 147 -3.46 -1.81 2.42
N GLY A 148 -2.21 -2.23 2.66
CA GLY A 148 -1.73 -2.60 3.98
C GLY A 148 -1.13 -1.42 4.76
N LEU A 149 -1.50 -1.27 6.04
CA LEU A 149 -0.94 -0.27 6.95
C LEU A 149 0.55 -0.47 7.26
N LYS A 150 1.16 -1.57 6.82
CA LYS A 150 2.61 -1.74 6.91
C LYS A 150 3.34 -0.58 6.23
N ASP A 151 2.85 -0.17 5.08
CA ASP A 151 3.39 0.93 4.28
C ASP A 151 2.51 2.19 4.51
N TYR A 152 2.46 2.65 5.79
CA TYR A 152 1.53 3.68 6.25
C TYR A 152 1.65 5.00 5.46
N GLN A 153 2.88 5.48 5.25
CA GLN A 153 3.11 6.71 4.48
C GLN A 153 2.64 6.56 3.02
N GLN A 154 2.81 5.38 2.43
CA GLN A 154 2.25 5.07 1.11
C GLN A 154 0.71 5.16 1.11
N CYS A 155 0.04 4.71 2.17
CA CYS A 155 -1.41 4.87 2.28
C CYS A 155 -1.84 6.34 2.34
N LEU A 156 -1.05 7.21 2.99
CA LEU A 156 -1.31 8.66 3.01
C LEU A 156 -1.09 9.29 1.63
N VAL A 157 -0.03 8.90 0.93
CA VAL A 157 0.25 9.34 -0.43
C VAL A 157 -0.86 8.94 -1.39
N VAL A 158 -1.34 7.71 -1.31
CA VAL A 158 -2.45 7.24 -2.16
C VAL A 158 -3.75 7.94 -1.79
N GLN A 159 -4.04 8.19 -0.51
CA GLN A 159 -5.20 9.01 -0.15
C GLN A 159 -5.10 10.41 -0.76
N ARG A 160 -3.93 11.06 -0.65
CA ARG A 160 -3.71 12.37 -1.26
C ARG A 160 -3.89 12.34 -2.79
N LEU A 161 -3.40 11.29 -3.44
CA LEU A 161 -3.64 11.08 -4.87
C LEU A 161 -5.15 11.01 -5.19
N LEU A 162 -5.92 10.24 -4.42
CA LEU A 162 -7.37 10.15 -4.61
C LEU A 162 -8.06 11.51 -4.43
N ASP A 163 -7.65 12.29 -3.43
CA ASP A 163 -8.19 13.63 -3.16
C ASP A 163 -7.90 14.64 -4.29
N LEU A 164 -6.80 14.43 -5.03
CA LEU A 164 -6.41 15.28 -6.17
C LEU A 164 -7.12 14.91 -7.48
N ARG A 165 -7.67 13.71 -7.58
CA ARG A 165 -8.27 13.20 -8.81
C ARG A 165 -9.71 13.71 -8.96
N PRO A 166 -10.13 14.08 -10.18
CA PRO A 166 -11.52 14.50 -10.43
C PRO A 166 -12.48 13.29 -10.42
N GLY A 167 -13.73 13.55 -10.15
CA GLY A 167 -14.80 12.55 -10.20
C GLY A 167 -14.85 11.65 -8.98
N GLN A 168 -15.66 10.60 -9.07
CA GLN A 168 -15.82 9.63 -7.98
C GLN A 168 -14.56 8.75 -7.88
N GLN A 169 -13.97 8.71 -6.71
CA GLN A 169 -12.79 7.89 -6.41
C GLN A 169 -13.17 6.66 -5.58
N PRO A 170 -12.37 5.58 -5.64
CA PRO A 170 -12.59 4.41 -4.81
C PRO A 170 -12.44 4.73 -3.33
N VAL A 171 -13.15 4.00 -2.48
CA VAL A 171 -12.91 4.00 -1.04
C VAL A 171 -11.59 3.30 -0.75
N LEU A 172 -10.67 3.96 -0.04
CA LEU A 172 -9.40 3.36 0.37
C LEU A 172 -9.55 2.59 1.69
N HIS A 173 -9.48 1.27 1.62
CA HIS A 173 -9.46 0.37 2.76
C HIS A 173 -8.01 0.12 3.21
N ARG A 174 -7.74 0.29 4.51
CA ARG A 174 -6.41 0.18 5.11
C ARG A 174 -6.39 -0.98 6.10
N ARG A 175 -5.77 -2.09 5.70
CA ARG A 175 -5.73 -3.32 6.49
C ARG A 175 -4.57 -3.30 7.51
N PRO A 176 -4.77 -3.77 8.75
CA PRO A 176 -3.70 -3.94 9.71
C PRO A 176 -2.54 -4.79 9.19
N THR A 177 -1.33 -4.47 9.66
CA THR A 177 -0.11 -5.20 9.28
C THR A 177 -0.16 -6.65 9.71
N VAL A 178 -0.04 -7.57 8.77
CA VAL A 178 0.11 -9.01 9.05
C VAL A 178 1.56 -9.30 9.42
N ARG A 179 1.75 -10.13 10.46
CA ARG A 179 3.06 -10.42 11.05
C ARG A 179 3.29 -11.92 11.14
N ASP A 180 4.56 -12.33 11.20
CA ASP A 180 4.92 -13.72 11.51
C ASP A 180 4.64 -14.05 12.99
N ALA A 181 4.82 -15.32 13.36
CA ALA A 181 4.61 -15.79 14.75
C ALA A 181 5.52 -15.08 15.77
N MET A 182 6.63 -14.50 15.33
CA MET A 182 7.58 -13.76 16.18
C MET A 182 7.28 -12.24 16.21
N GLY A 183 6.26 -11.79 15.45
CA GLY A 183 5.80 -10.41 15.41
C GLY A 183 6.47 -9.55 14.34
N LEU A 184 7.35 -10.09 13.51
CA LEU A 184 7.94 -9.36 12.39
C LEU A 184 6.88 -9.16 11.29
N ALA A 185 6.76 -7.92 10.78
CA ALA A 185 5.88 -7.62 9.66
C ALA A 185 6.27 -8.43 8.41
N LEU A 186 5.29 -9.04 7.76
CA LEU A 186 5.53 -9.75 6.50
C LEU A 186 5.88 -8.77 5.39
N SER A 187 6.88 -9.13 4.59
CA SER A 187 7.36 -8.38 3.44
C SER A 187 7.97 -9.33 2.42
N SER A 188 7.76 -9.07 1.13
CA SER A 188 8.44 -9.78 0.04
C SER A 188 9.96 -9.71 0.16
N ARG A 189 10.49 -8.61 0.73
CA ARG A 189 11.94 -8.47 0.99
C ARG A 189 12.46 -9.39 2.11
N ASN A 190 11.60 -9.95 2.95
CA ASN A 190 12.04 -10.92 3.96
C ASN A 190 12.62 -12.19 3.31
N LEU A 191 12.23 -12.50 2.07
CA LEU A 191 12.79 -13.62 1.28
C LEU A 191 14.27 -13.42 0.92
N LEU A 192 14.77 -12.17 0.97
CA LEU A 192 16.17 -11.85 0.69
C LEU A 192 17.07 -11.96 1.92
N LEU A 193 16.51 -12.17 3.11
CA LEU A 193 17.26 -12.26 4.36
C LEU A 193 17.83 -13.66 4.58
N SER A 194 19.06 -13.73 5.05
CA SER A 194 19.60 -14.96 5.62
C SER A 194 18.84 -15.35 6.90
N ALA A 195 18.96 -16.58 7.34
CA ALA A 195 18.36 -17.02 8.61
C ALA A 195 18.82 -16.16 9.80
N GLU A 196 20.11 -15.77 9.81
CA GLU A 196 20.69 -14.90 10.83
C GLU A 196 20.10 -13.48 10.76
N ASP A 197 19.99 -12.90 9.56
CA ASP A 197 19.44 -11.56 9.38
C ASP A 197 17.94 -11.52 9.67
N LEU A 198 17.22 -12.59 9.37
CA LEU A 198 15.81 -12.74 9.73
C LEU A 198 15.64 -12.74 11.26
N GLU A 199 16.50 -13.42 12.00
CA GLU A 199 16.46 -13.41 13.47
C GLU A 199 16.83 -12.04 14.04
N ARG A 200 17.80 -11.35 13.44
CA ARG A 200 18.11 -9.95 13.78
C ARG A 200 16.91 -9.03 13.53
N ALA A 201 16.24 -9.16 12.38
CA ALA A 201 15.06 -8.40 12.03
C ALA A 201 13.90 -8.62 13.02
N ARG A 202 13.73 -9.83 13.54
CA ARG A 202 12.77 -10.14 14.62
C ARG A 202 13.06 -9.38 15.92
N GLY A 203 14.31 -8.98 16.14
CA GLY A 203 14.72 -8.10 17.23
C GLY A 203 13.94 -6.77 17.24
N ILE A 204 13.65 -6.21 16.06
CA ILE A 204 12.84 -4.99 15.90
C ILE A 204 11.44 -5.21 16.50
N ALA A 205 10.81 -6.33 16.18
CA ALA A 205 9.47 -6.65 16.69
C ALA A 205 9.46 -6.88 18.21
N ARG A 206 10.53 -7.52 18.75
CA ARG A 206 10.71 -7.70 20.19
C ARG A 206 10.88 -6.36 20.92
N THR A 207 11.73 -5.49 20.41
CA THR A 207 11.95 -4.14 20.97
C THR A 207 10.67 -3.30 20.92
N TRP A 208 9.96 -3.32 19.81
CA TRP A 208 8.68 -2.62 19.67
C TRP A 208 7.65 -3.10 20.71
N ARG A 209 7.53 -4.41 20.91
CA ARG A 209 6.62 -4.99 21.91
C ARG A 209 7.00 -4.55 23.30
N TRP A 210 8.27 -4.65 23.65
CA TRP A 210 8.79 -4.18 24.94
C TRP A 210 8.51 -2.69 25.17
N MET A 211 8.78 -1.83 24.19
CA MET A 211 8.48 -0.40 24.27
C MET A 211 6.98 -0.13 24.50
N LYS A 212 6.12 -0.84 23.77
CA LYS A 212 4.67 -0.71 23.89
C LYS A 212 4.19 -1.09 25.29
N GLU A 213 4.71 -2.16 25.85
CA GLU A 213 4.39 -2.63 27.21
C GLU A 213 4.92 -1.66 28.27
N ALA A 214 6.15 -1.16 28.11
CA ALA A 214 6.75 -0.20 29.04
C ALA A 214 6.03 1.16 29.05
N LEU A 215 5.47 1.59 27.92
CA LEU A 215 4.77 2.87 27.80
C LEU A 215 3.26 2.75 28.11
N ALA A 216 2.68 1.56 28.10
CA ALA A 216 1.26 1.36 28.33
C ALA A 216 0.75 1.98 29.66
N PRO A 217 1.46 1.90 30.79
CA PRO A 217 1.04 2.53 32.04
C PRO A 217 0.97 4.06 31.94
N SER A 218 1.89 4.67 31.19
CA SER A 218 1.95 6.13 31.04
C SER A 218 0.84 6.66 30.12
N LEU A 219 0.38 5.85 29.16
CA LEU A 219 -0.70 6.20 28.23
C LEU A 219 -2.08 5.99 28.86
N SER A 220 -2.23 5.05 29.79
CA SER A 220 -3.48 4.80 30.53
C SER A 220 -3.74 5.80 31.66
N GLY A 221 -2.71 6.46 32.16
CA GLY A 221 -2.81 7.49 33.17
C GLY A 221 -3.24 8.88 32.72
N ALA A 222 -3.37 9.08 31.39
CA ALA A 222 -3.78 10.38 30.82
C ALA A 222 -5.30 10.55 30.65
N ALA A 223 -6.12 9.62 31.13
CA ALA A 223 -7.58 9.71 31.11
C ALA A 223 -8.13 9.91 32.53
N SER A 224 -7.90 11.10 33.12
CA SER A 224 -8.78 11.59 34.19
C SER A 224 -10.00 12.26 33.55
N PRO A 225 -11.23 11.92 33.97
CA PRO A 225 -12.42 12.51 33.37
C PRO A 225 -12.62 13.92 33.95
N MET A 226 -12.37 14.93 33.16
CA MET A 226 -12.96 16.25 33.43
C MET A 226 -14.27 16.39 32.64
N GLY A 227 -15.32 16.48 33.45
CA GLY A 227 -16.60 17.13 33.31
C GLY A 227 -17.20 17.36 31.94
N ALA A 228 -18.44 16.87 31.85
CA ALA A 228 -19.37 17.22 30.78
C ALA A 228 -19.62 18.76 30.73
N ALA A 229 -19.51 19.34 29.50
CA ALA A 229 -20.29 20.47 29.04
C ALA A 229 -20.22 20.63 27.53
N SER A 230 -21.33 20.43 26.93
CA SER A 230 -22.04 21.01 25.75
C SER A 230 -21.30 21.57 24.52
N PRO A 231 -22.01 21.57 23.38
CA PRO A 231 -21.44 21.52 22.06
C PRO A 231 -21.34 22.87 21.39
N MET A 232 -20.54 22.94 20.41
CA MET A 232 -20.58 23.79 19.18
C MET A 232 -19.22 24.42 18.86
N GLY A 233 -18.83 24.24 17.61
CA GLY A 233 -18.04 25.23 16.89
C GLY A 233 -16.74 24.76 16.25
N ALA A 234 -16.80 24.61 14.94
CA ALA A 234 -15.72 24.87 13.97
C ALA A 234 -14.37 24.12 14.10
N ALA A 235 -14.10 23.32 13.10
CA ALA A 235 -12.80 22.75 12.83
C ALA A 235 -11.72 23.81 12.64
N SER A 236 -10.67 23.74 13.45
CA SER A 236 -9.40 24.44 13.21
C SER A 236 -8.35 23.45 12.72
N PRO A 237 -7.47 23.85 11.79
CA PRO A 237 -6.50 22.94 11.20
C PRO A 237 -5.39 22.58 12.20
N MET A 238 -5.05 21.29 12.24
CA MET A 238 -3.93 20.76 13.02
C MET A 238 -2.62 21.44 12.63
N ARG A 239 -2.03 22.18 13.54
CA ARG A 239 -0.66 22.70 13.42
C ARG A 239 0.33 21.53 13.64
N VAL A 240 1.02 21.15 12.56
CA VAL A 240 2.19 20.26 12.66
C VAL A 240 3.35 21.09 13.24
N VAL A 241 3.83 20.71 14.42
CA VAL A 241 5.06 21.28 15.00
C VAL A 241 6.23 20.52 14.41
N PRO A 242 7.20 21.17 13.75
CA PRO A 242 8.37 20.47 13.25
C PRO A 242 9.32 20.10 14.41
N LEU A 243 9.67 18.81 14.49
CA LEU A 243 10.74 18.34 15.36
C LEU A 243 12.09 18.76 14.77
N SER A 244 12.88 19.50 15.54
CA SER A 244 14.24 19.93 15.19
C SER A 244 15.18 18.74 15.04
N PRO A 245 16.09 18.70 14.03
CA PRO A 245 17.01 17.59 13.78
C PRO A 245 18.13 17.39 14.81
N SER A 246 18.23 18.24 15.81
CA SER A 246 19.39 18.27 16.73
C SER A 246 19.31 17.34 17.94
N ALA A 247 18.29 16.52 18.10
CA ALA A 247 18.07 15.69 19.29
C ALA A 247 18.40 14.19 19.14
N LEU A 248 19.07 13.77 18.06
CA LEU A 248 19.33 12.36 17.75
C LEU A 248 20.80 11.98 17.58
N ILE A 249 21.74 12.81 18.05
CA ILE A 249 23.16 12.47 18.08
C ILE A 249 23.67 12.79 19.49
N GLU A 250 23.45 11.90 20.43
CA GLU A 250 24.24 11.64 21.65
C GLU A 250 23.57 10.52 22.43
N GLY A 251 24.20 9.32 22.41
CA GLY A 251 23.77 8.14 23.17
C GLY A 251 23.93 6.86 22.40
#